data_fdf2f83039857d69d48974812bfb2e09
#
_entry.id   fdf2f83039857d69d48974812bfb2e09
#
_cell.length_a   1.000
_cell.length_b   1.000
_cell.length_c   1.000
_cell.angle_alpha   90.00
_cell.angle_beta   90.00
_cell.angle_gamma   90.00
#
_symmetry.space_group_name_H-M   'P 1'
#
loop_
_entity.id
_entity.type
_entity.pdbx_description
1 polymer ?
#
loop_
_entity_poly.entity_id
_entity_poly.type
_entity_poly.pdbx_seq_one_letter_code
_entity_poly.pdbx_strand_id
1 'polypeptide(L)'
;DAIETAAALGCRRFLFTGSQAEYGVWHQTVAEDTPCHPVSEYGKAKVDFCEKAKILCKRKNMEYIHTRIYSVYGPGDHPWSLVQSCLRTFLEGGSMKLGECTQNWNFLYIDDAAAALVALLTGGKAGIYNIGSTDTRPLRRYIEEMHALCGHRGSFTYGERPQNAEGPADLMPDISKLLRETSWRPVRTFAEGIYETLHSLREDPAGKESL
;
A
#
# COMPACT_ATOMS: atom_id res chain seq x y z
N ASP A 1 6.45 -11.77 -21.18
CA ASP A 1 7.92 -11.80 -21.09
C ASP A 1 8.42 -12.21 -19.68
N ALA A 2 8.13 -11.49 -18.57
CA ALA A 2 8.70 -11.83 -17.26
C ALA A 2 8.39 -13.27 -16.79
N ILE A 3 7.15 -13.74 -16.96
CA ILE A 3 6.76 -15.10 -16.58
C ILE A 3 7.45 -16.14 -17.49
N GLU A 4 7.57 -15.86 -18.77
CA GLU A 4 8.27 -16.75 -19.71
C GLU A 4 9.76 -16.84 -19.40
N THR A 5 10.39 -15.71 -19.07
CA THR A 5 11.77 -15.67 -18.62
C THR A 5 11.95 -16.46 -17.31
N ALA A 6 11.07 -16.26 -16.34
CA ALA A 6 11.11 -17.00 -15.07
C ALA A 6 10.98 -18.52 -15.31
N ALA A 7 10.06 -18.93 -16.18
CA ALA A 7 9.89 -20.34 -16.54
C ALA A 7 11.12 -20.91 -17.23
N ALA A 8 11.74 -20.17 -18.16
CA ALA A 8 12.97 -20.57 -18.84
C ALA A 8 14.16 -20.72 -17.87
N LEU A 9 14.20 -19.92 -16.80
CA LEU A 9 15.17 -20.01 -15.71
C LEU A 9 14.87 -21.13 -14.70
N GLY A 10 13.80 -21.89 -14.89
CA GLY A 10 13.42 -22.98 -14.00
C GLY A 10 12.74 -22.54 -12.71
N CYS A 11 12.25 -21.29 -12.62
CA CYS A 11 11.50 -20.85 -11.47
C CYS A 11 10.19 -21.64 -11.33
N ARG A 12 9.90 -22.09 -10.13
CA ARG A 12 8.66 -22.83 -9.83
C ARG A 12 7.53 -21.95 -9.32
N ARG A 13 7.84 -20.70 -8.95
CA ARG A 13 6.90 -19.75 -8.36
C ARG A 13 7.12 -18.36 -8.94
N PHE A 14 6.03 -17.66 -9.21
CA PHE A 14 6.03 -16.27 -9.67
C PHE A 14 5.09 -15.44 -8.80
N LEU A 15 5.63 -14.39 -8.18
CA LEU A 15 4.84 -13.43 -7.40
C LEU A 15 4.78 -12.10 -8.16
N PHE A 16 3.58 -11.54 -8.23
CA PHE A 16 3.36 -10.23 -8.83
C PHE A 16 2.75 -9.25 -7.83
N THR A 17 3.29 -8.04 -7.80
CA THR A 17 2.78 -6.94 -6.99
C THR A 17 1.63 -6.24 -7.71
N GLY A 18 0.41 -6.63 -7.38
CA GLY A 18 -0.83 -5.96 -7.77
C GLY A 18 -1.15 -4.79 -6.85
N SER A 19 -2.39 -4.32 -6.88
CA SER A 19 -2.83 -3.14 -6.15
C SER A 19 -4.28 -3.28 -5.67
N GLN A 20 -4.60 -2.65 -4.55
CA GLN A 20 -5.99 -2.46 -4.11
C GLN A 20 -6.86 -1.75 -5.16
N ALA A 21 -6.25 -0.96 -6.07
CA ALA A 21 -6.96 -0.29 -7.18
C ALA A 21 -7.69 -1.27 -8.12
N GLU A 22 -7.35 -2.55 -8.09
CA GLU A 22 -8.05 -3.61 -8.81
C GLU A 22 -9.49 -3.79 -8.35
N TYR A 23 -9.76 -3.57 -7.05
CA TYR A 23 -11.10 -3.69 -6.51
C TYR A 23 -12.03 -2.56 -6.93
N GLY A 24 -11.51 -1.35 -7.20
CA GLY A 24 -12.30 -0.14 -7.38
C GLY A 24 -12.74 0.46 -6.05
N VAL A 25 -13.93 1.10 -6.03
CA VAL A 25 -14.46 1.81 -4.86
C VAL A 25 -15.40 0.91 -4.06
N TRP A 26 -15.06 0.67 -2.80
CA TRP A 26 -15.85 -0.07 -1.84
C TRP A 26 -15.93 0.70 -0.51
N HIS A 27 -17.07 0.58 0.20
CA HIS A 27 -17.30 1.20 1.51
C HIS A 27 -17.48 0.14 2.60
N GLN A 28 -16.76 -0.96 2.47
CA GLN A 28 -16.75 -2.09 3.39
C GLN A 28 -15.39 -2.76 3.40
N THR A 29 -15.18 -3.68 4.34
CA THR A 29 -13.99 -4.53 4.35
C THR A 29 -13.95 -5.40 3.09
N VAL A 30 -12.79 -5.46 2.44
CA VAL A 30 -12.56 -6.10 1.14
C VAL A 30 -11.66 -7.32 1.32
N ALA A 31 -12.23 -8.50 1.05
CA ALA A 31 -11.50 -9.77 1.01
C ALA A 31 -11.01 -10.09 -0.42
N GLU A 32 -10.19 -11.14 -0.56
CA GLU A 32 -9.58 -11.48 -1.86
C GLU A 32 -10.55 -12.00 -2.91
N ASP A 33 -11.73 -12.48 -2.49
CA ASP A 33 -12.84 -12.93 -3.34
C ASP A 33 -13.82 -11.81 -3.72
N THR A 34 -13.65 -10.61 -3.16
CA THR A 34 -14.45 -9.44 -3.54
C THR A 34 -14.29 -9.15 -5.04
N PRO A 35 -15.39 -8.95 -5.79
CA PRO A 35 -15.31 -8.65 -7.22
C PRO A 35 -14.47 -7.41 -7.53
N CYS A 36 -13.70 -7.48 -8.61
CA CYS A 36 -12.89 -6.35 -9.09
C CYS A 36 -13.73 -5.46 -10.02
N HIS A 37 -13.83 -4.19 -9.67
CA HIS A 37 -14.49 -3.15 -10.47
C HIS A 37 -13.55 -1.94 -10.62
N PRO A 38 -12.36 -2.12 -11.26
CA PRO A 38 -11.35 -1.07 -11.33
C PRO A 38 -11.87 0.14 -12.11
N VAL A 39 -11.71 1.34 -11.53
CA VAL A 39 -12.11 2.60 -12.16
C VAL A 39 -10.96 3.25 -12.92
N SER A 40 -9.71 3.08 -12.46
CA SER A 40 -8.52 3.62 -13.10
C SER A 40 -7.93 2.67 -14.16
N GLU A 41 -7.26 3.23 -15.18
CA GLU A 41 -6.54 2.43 -16.18
C GLU A 41 -5.42 1.58 -15.53
N TYR A 42 -4.81 2.10 -14.46
CA TYR A 42 -3.85 1.35 -13.66
C TYR A 42 -4.48 0.10 -13.03
N GLY A 43 -5.63 0.24 -12.37
CA GLY A 43 -6.35 -0.89 -11.78
C GLY A 43 -6.80 -1.91 -12.82
N LYS A 44 -7.32 -1.46 -13.97
CA LYS A 44 -7.71 -2.32 -15.09
C LYS A 44 -6.52 -3.12 -15.62
N ALA A 45 -5.37 -2.48 -15.82
CA ALA A 45 -4.15 -3.14 -16.28
C ALA A 45 -3.66 -4.21 -15.28
N LYS A 46 -3.78 -3.95 -13.96
CA LYS A 46 -3.41 -4.94 -12.93
C LYS A 46 -4.34 -6.14 -12.93
N VAL A 47 -5.65 -5.94 -13.11
CA VAL A 47 -6.63 -7.05 -13.25
C VAL A 47 -6.34 -7.87 -14.50
N ASP A 48 -6.16 -7.23 -15.65
CA ASP A 48 -5.85 -7.91 -16.92
C ASP A 48 -4.57 -8.74 -16.81
N PHE A 49 -3.52 -8.17 -16.17
CA PHE A 49 -2.30 -8.92 -15.92
C PHE A 49 -2.55 -10.13 -15.02
N CYS A 50 -3.32 -9.97 -13.93
CA CYS A 50 -3.63 -11.06 -13.01
C CYS A 50 -4.28 -12.25 -13.74
N GLU A 51 -5.29 -11.99 -14.59
CA GLU A 51 -5.99 -13.04 -15.32
C GLU A 51 -5.08 -13.76 -16.35
N LYS A 52 -4.29 -12.99 -17.10
CA LYS A 52 -3.32 -13.54 -18.05
C LYS A 52 -2.22 -14.34 -17.35
N ALA A 53 -1.70 -13.82 -16.23
CA ALA A 53 -0.64 -14.46 -15.45
C ALA A 53 -1.10 -15.80 -14.85
N LYS A 54 -2.32 -15.89 -14.32
CA LYS A 54 -2.90 -17.16 -13.83
C LYS A 54 -2.87 -18.24 -14.92
N ILE A 55 -3.31 -17.90 -16.13
CA ILE A 55 -3.35 -18.83 -17.26
C ILE A 55 -1.93 -19.24 -17.68
N LEU A 56 -1.02 -18.28 -17.79
CA LEU A 56 0.33 -18.53 -18.27
C LEU A 56 1.13 -19.34 -17.25
N CYS A 57 1.09 -18.99 -15.96
CA CYS A 57 1.77 -19.76 -14.92
C CYS A 57 1.25 -21.20 -14.85
N LYS A 58 -0.07 -21.41 -14.96
CA LYS A 58 -0.65 -22.77 -15.02
C LYS A 58 -0.10 -23.56 -16.22
N ARG A 59 0.00 -22.97 -17.41
CA ARG A 59 0.56 -23.62 -18.61
C ARG A 59 2.06 -23.96 -18.45
N LYS A 60 2.79 -23.16 -17.67
CA LYS A 60 4.21 -23.35 -17.39
C LYS A 60 4.47 -24.22 -16.14
N ASN A 61 3.43 -24.76 -15.53
CA ASN A 61 3.51 -25.53 -14.28
C ASN A 61 4.19 -24.74 -13.14
N MET A 62 3.89 -23.44 -13.05
CA MET A 62 4.39 -22.52 -12.03
C MET A 62 3.27 -22.15 -11.06
N GLU A 63 3.61 -22.02 -9.79
CA GLU A 63 2.73 -21.42 -8.78
C GLU A 63 2.65 -19.91 -9.00
N TYR A 64 1.44 -19.36 -9.01
CA TYR A 64 1.22 -17.92 -9.13
C TYR A 64 0.69 -17.33 -7.84
N ILE A 65 1.37 -16.29 -7.35
CA ILE A 65 0.93 -15.47 -6.23
C ILE A 65 0.70 -14.06 -6.73
N HIS A 66 -0.48 -13.53 -6.47
CA HIS A 66 -0.86 -12.16 -6.79
C HIS A 66 -1.13 -11.40 -5.51
N THR A 67 -0.46 -10.28 -5.29
CA THR A 67 -0.69 -9.47 -4.10
C THR A 67 -1.42 -8.18 -4.45
N ARG A 68 -2.47 -7.85 -3.71
CA ARG A 68 -3.16 -6.56 -3.79
C ARG A 68 -2.69 -5.69 -2.63
N ILE A 69 -1.70 -4.85 -2.95
CA ILE A 69 -1.02 -4.03 -1.95
C ILE A 69 -1.85 -2.77 -1.71
N TYR A 70 -2.07 -2.47 -0.42
CA TYR A 70 -2.73 -1.25 0.05
C TYR A 70 -1.70 -0.12 0.21
N SER A 71 -2.00 0.91 1.00
CA SER A 71 -1.10 2.07 1.09
C SER A 71 0.16 1.76 1.87
N VAL A 72 1.27 1.58 1.17
CA VAL A 72 2.60 1.43 1.76
C VAL A 72 3.22 2.81 1.95
N TYR A 73 3.94 3.01 3.06
CA TYR A 73 4.67 4.23 3.37
C TYR A 73 6.02 3.90 4.03
N GLY A 74 6.95 4.84 3.99
CA GLY A 74 8.26 4.69 4.64
C GLY A 74 9.33 5.60 4.05
N PRO A 75 10.60 5.38 4.43
CA PRO A 75 11.75 6.04 3.81
C PRO A 75 11.80 5.77 2.30
N GLY A 76 12.16 6.80 1.52
CA GLY A 76 12.26 6.69 0.07
C GLY A 76 10.94 6.72 -0.71
N ASP A 77 9.81 6.94 -0.01
CA ASP A 77 8.53 7.14 -0.70
C ASP A 77 8.50 8.48 -1.45
N HIS A 78 7.66 8.58 -2.46
CA HIS A 78 7.57 9.76 -3.31
C HIS A 78 7.27 11.04 -2.51
N PRO A 79 7.97 12.17 -2.79
CA PRO A 79 7.76 13.44 -2.08
C PRO A 79 6.33 13.96 -2.10
N TRP A 80 5.55 13.60 -3.11
CA TRP A 80 4.13 13.96 -3.27
C TRP A 80 3.14 12.98 -2.63
N SER A 81 3.60 11.89 -2.02
CA SER A 81 2.72 11.02 -1.25
C SER A 81 2.14 11.77 -0.05
N LEU A 82 0.99 11.35 0.44
CA LEU A 82 0.33 12.03 1.55
C LEU A 82 1.22 12.05 2.80
N VAL A 83 1.85 10.92 3.14
CA VAL A 83 2.72 10.82 4.33
C VAL A 83 3.90 11.76 4.19
N GLN A 84 4.64 11.69 3.08
CA GLN A 84 5.82 12.55 2.85
C GLN A 84 5.45 14.03 2.84
N SER A 85 4.35 14.39 2.15
CA SER A 85 3.88 15.77 2.08
C SER A 85 3.50 16.32 3.47
N CYS A 86 2.77 15.51 4.29
CA CYS A 86 2.43 15.90 5.66
C CYS A 86 3.69 16.11 6.50
N LEU A 87 4.60 15.12 6.52
CA LEU A 87 5.78 15.18 7.37
C LEU A 87 6.69 16.38 7.01
N ARG A 88 6.96 16.60 5.72
CA ARG A 88 7.77 17.74 5.26
C ARG A 88 7.11 19.07 5.65
N THR A 89 5.82 19.24 5.35
CA THR A 89 5.09 20.46 5.69
C THR A 89 5.11 20.74 7.20
N PHE A 90 4.90 19.71 8.03
CA PHE A 90 4.90 19.87 9.49
C PHE A 90 6.30 20.15 10.03
N LEU A 91 7.34 19.49 9.53
CA LEU A 91 8.73 19.76 9.94
C LEU A 91 9.15 21.20 9.61
N GLU A 92 8.71 21.74 8.47
CA GLU A 92 9.00 23.11 8.04
C GLU A 92 8.14 24.16 8.77
N GLY A 93 7.13 23.75 9.53
CA GLY A 93 6.18 24.67 10.17
C GLY A 93 5.20 25.29 9.19
N GLY A 94 5.01 24.67 8.02
CA GLY A 94 4.12 25.13 6.96
C GLY A 94 2.64 24.87 7.23
N SER A 95 1.80 25.16 6.22
CA SER A 95 0.35 24.91 6.28
C SER A 95 -0.09 24.03 5.12
N MET A 96 -0.97 23.06 5.38
CA MET A 96 -1.48 22.12 4.40
C MET A 96 -3.01 22.18 4.28
N LYS A 97 -3.49 22.25 3.03
CA LYS A 97 -4.92 22.11 2.72
C LYS A 97 -5.22 20.68 2.31
N LEU A 98 -6.15 20.05 3.01
CA LEU A 98 -6.55 18.66 2.84
C LEU A 98 -7.99 18.54 2.34
N GLY A 99 -8.35 17.41 1.76
CA GLY A 99 -9.75 17.04 1.56
C GLY A 99 -10.43 16.75 2.89
N GLU A 100 -11.67 16.24 2.86
CA GLU A 100 -12.40 15.89 4.09
C GLU A 100 -11.71 14.82 4.93
N CYS A 101 -10.96 13.91 4.32
CA CYS A 101 -10.18 12.83 4.96
C CYS A 101 -11.01 11.99 5.96
N THR A 102 -12.31 11.82 5.71
CA THR A 102 -13.23 11.06 6.57
C THR A 102 -13.24 9.57 6.24
N GLN A 103 -12.79 9.18 5.04
CA GLN A 103 -12.70 7.80 4.60
C GLN A 103 -11.76 6.97 5.47
N ASN A 104 -12.05 5.68 5.61
CA ASN A 104 -11.16 4.75 6.27
C ASN A 104 -9.92 4.48 5.40
N TRP A 105 -8.79 4.34 6.06
CA TRP A 105 -7.50 4.12 5.40
C TRP A 105 -6.69 3.07 6.13
N ASN A 106 -5.79 2.43 5.41
CA ASN A 106 -4.91 1.40 5.95
C ASN A 106 -3.51 1.66 5.43
N PHE A 107 -2.61 2.06 6.32
CA PHE A 107 -1.20 2.23 6.02
C PHE A 107 -0.38 1.05 6.53
N LEU A 108 0.55 0.57 5.71
CA LEU A 108 1.51 -0.48 6.06
C LEU A 108 2.94 0.05 5.86
N TYR A 109 3.79 -0.16 6.87
CA TYR A 109 5.20 0.22 6.77
C TYR A 109 5.93 -0.63 5.71
N ILE A 110 6.88 -0.01 4.99
CA ILE A 110 7.53 -0.62 3.82
C ILE A 110 8.24 -1.95 4.15
N ASP A 111 8.94 -2.04 5.30
CA ASP A 111 9.63 -3.28 5.67
C ASP A 111 8.65 -4.41 5.98
N ASP A 112 7.50 -4.10 6.61
CA ASP A 112 6.45 -5.08 6.84
C ASP A 112 5.82 -5.55 5.51
N ALA A 113 5.66 -4.64 4.55
CA ALA A 113 5.19 -5.01 3.21
C ALA A 113 6.20 -5.92 2.50
N ALA A 114 7.49 -5.59 2.55
CA ALA A 114 8.55 -6.42 1.98
C ALA A 114 8.62 -7.80 2.66
N ALA A 115 8.52 -7.83 3.99
CA ALA A 115 8.50 -9.08 4.74
C ALA A 115 7.28 -9.97 4.38
N ALA A 116 6.10 -9.37 4.12
CA ALA A 116 4.93 -10.08 3.64
C ALA A 116 5.17 -10.78 2.29
N LEU A 117 5.79 -10.05 1.35
CA LEU A 117 6.14 -10.61 0.03
C LEU A 117 7.13 -11.77 0.15
N VAL A 118 8.15 -11.62 1.01
CA VAL A 118 9.12 -12.70 1.27
C VAL A 118 8.43 -13.91 1.91
N ALA A 119 7.56 -13.72 2.90
CA ALA A 119 6.82 -14.81 3.54
C ALA A 119 5.93 -15.57 2.55
N LEU A 120 5.29 -14.86 1.62
CA LEU A 120 4.51 -15.47 0.54
C LEU A 120 5.39 -16.24 -0.45
N LEU A 121 6.54 -15.68 -0.82
CA LEU A 121 7.47 -16.34 -1.73
C LEU A 121 8.06 -17.62 -1.15
N THR A 122 8.35 -17.64 0.15
CA THR A 122 9.03 -18.77 0.80
C THR A 122 8.08 -19.83 1.36
N GLY A 123 6.88 -19.46 1.83
CA GLY A 123 5.98 -20.37 2.51
C GLY A 123 4.50 -20.24 2.14
N GLY A 124 4.10 -19.21 1.40
CA GLY A 124 2.69 -19.01 1.02
C GLY A 124 2.20 -20.00 -0.02
N LYS A 125 0.88 -20.18 -0.10
CA LYS A 125 0.23 -20.96 -1.16
C LYS A 125 0.02 -20.08 -2.40
N ALA A 126 -0.14 -20.72 -3.56
CA ALA A 126 -0.58 -20.04 -4.77
C ALA A 126 -1.96 -19.38 -4.55
N GLY A 127 -2.15 -18.17 -5.06
CA GLY A 127 -3.41 -17.45 -4.93
C GLY A 127 -3.26 -15.94 -4.86
N ILE A 128 -4.38 -15.27 -4.53
CA ILE A 128 -4.44 -13.82 -4.33
C ILE A 128 -4.36 -13.52 -2.85
N TYR A 129 -3.66 -12.43 -2.47
CA TYR A 129 -3.50 -11.98 -1.09
C TYR A 129 -3.59 -10.47 -0.98
N ASN A 130 -4.39 -9.99 -0.04
CA ASN A 130 -4.36 -8.60 0.39
C ASN A 130 -3.14 -8.34 1.27
N ILE A 131 -2.42 -7.25 0.99
CA ILE A 131 -1.27 -6.81 1.78
C ILE A 131 -1.61 -5.47 2.41
N GLY A 132 -1.80 -5.46 3.72
CA GLY A 132 -2.14 -4.30 4.53
C GLY A 132 -1.78 -4.53 5.99
N SER A 133 -2.04 -3.54 6.83
CA SER A 133 -1.86 -3.64 8.28
C SER A 133 -3.15 -4.09 8.98
N THR A 134 -3.05 -4.33 10.28
CA THR A 134 -4.22 -4.55 11.15
C THR A 134 -4.86 -3.25 11.65
N ASP A 135 -4.25 -2.10 11.34
CA ASP A 135 -4.73 -0.77 11.74
C ASP A 135 -5.49 -0.13 10.57
N THR A 136 -6.82 -0.19 10.62
CA THR A 136 -7.71 0.51 9.69
C THR A 136 -8.52 1.52 10.46
N ARG A 137 -8.42 2.80 10.08
CA ARG A 137 -9.09 3.90 10.78
C ARG A 137 -9.30 5.11 9.87
N PRO A 138 -10.13 6.11 10.22
CA PRO A 138 -10.32 7.32 9.43
C PRO A 138 -8.99 8.02 9.13
N LEU A 139 -8.80 8.44 7.87
CA LEU A 139 -7.56 9.08 7.39
C LEU A 139 -7.16 10.30 8.23
N ARG A 140 -8.15 11.03 8.76
CA ARG A 140 -7.92 12.14 9.73
C ARG A 140 -7.04 11.73 10.89
N ARG A 141 -7.27 10.54 11.46
CA ARG A 141 -6.53 10.06 12.63
C ARG A 141 -5.05 9.83 12.33
N TYR A 142 -4.73 9.37 11.15
CA TYR A 142 -3.33 9.26 10.71
C TYR A 142 -2.67 10.63 10.54
N ILE A 143 -3.40 11.61 10.01
CA ILE A 143 -2.89 12.99 9.83
C ILE A 143 -2.66 13.66 11.18
N GLU A 144 -3.62 13.55 12.09
CA GLU A 144 -3.53 14.07 13.47
C GLU A 144 -2.33 13.47 14.23
N GLU A 145 -2.09 12.15 14.07
CA GLU A 145 -0.95 11.47 14.66
C GLU A 145 0.38 11.92 14.05
N MET A 146 0.49 12.05 12.73
CA MET A 146 1.68 12.62 12.10
C MET A 146 1.99 14.03 12.60
N HIS A 147 0.97 14.87 12.76
CA HIS A 147 1.13 16.23 13.27
C HIS A 147 1.63 16.23 14.73
N ALA A 148 1.08 15.36 15.58
CA ALA A 148 1.52 15.19 16.95
C ALA A 148 2.98 14.70 17.03
N LEU A 149 3.36 13.71 16.19
CA LEU A 149 4.71 13.17 16.12
C LEU A 149 5.74 14.20 15.59
N CYS A 150 5.29 15.19 14.82
CA CYS A 150 6.09 16.35 14.42
C CYS A 150 6.09 17.49 15.48
N GLY A 151 5.62 17.25 16.71
CA GLY A 151 5.58 18.22 17.80
C GLY A 151 4.56 19.33 17.57
N HIS A 152 3.46 19.05 16.88
CA HIS A 152 2.39 19.99 16.53
C HIS A 152 2.90 21.23 15.75
N ARG A 153 3.98 21.06 14.99
CA ARG A 153 4.55 22.12 14.15
C ARG A 153 3.74 22.23 12.85
N GLY A 154 3.61 23.45 12.34
CA GLY A 154 2.78 23.73 11.17
C GLY A 154 1.28 23.65 11.48
N SER A 155 0.47 23.64 10.44
CA SER A 155 -0.98 23.57 10.53
C SER A 155 -1.60 22.82 9.35
N PHE A 156 -2.86 22.43 9.49
CA PHE A 156 -3.64 21.87 8.39
C PHE A 156 -5.12 22.21 8.54
N THR A 157 -5.82 22.24 7.40
CA THR A 157 -7.27 22.44 7.35
C THR A 157 -7.90 21.34 6.51
N TYR A 158 -9.08 20.87 6.93
CA TYR A 158 -9.86 19.89 6.20
C TYR A 158 -10.90 20.54 5.29
N GLY A 159 -11.29 19.83 4.21
CA GLY A 159 -12.35 20.26 3.30
C GLY A 159 -11.97 21.35 2.30
N GLU A 160 -10.73 21.82 2.30
CA GLU A 160 -10.28 22.88 1.38
C GLU A 160 -9.70 22.36 0.06
N ARG A 161 -9.41 21.07 -0.04
CA ARG A 161 -8.95 20.44 -1.28
C ARG A 161 -10.11 19.70 -1.93
N PRO A 162 -10.41 19.95 -3.22
CA PRO A 162 -11.45 19.20 -3.93
C PRO A 162 -11.18 17.70 -3.89
N GLN A 163 -12.25 16.93 -3.76
CA GLN A 163 -12.17 15.48 -3.90
C GLN A 163 -12.03 15.11 -5.38
N ASN A 164 -11.40 13.96 -5.64
CA ASN A 164 -11.37 13.39 -6.98
C ASN A 164 -12.80 13.06 -7.44
N ALA A 165 -13.01 13.02 -8.75
CA ALA A 165 -14.32 12.72 -9.35
C ALA A 165 -14.88 11.33 -8.93
N GLU A 166 -14.03 10.42 -8.53
CA GLU A 166 -14.36 9.07 -8.07
C GLU A 166 -14.89 9.03 -6.62
N GLY A 167 -14.85 10.17 -5.91
CA GLY A 167 -15.22 10.25 -4.49
C GLY A 167 -14.18 9.61 -3.55
N PRO A 168 -14.46 9.61 -2.23
CA PRO A 168 -13.58 8.98 -1.26
C PRO A 168 -13.71 7.45 -1.32
N ALA A 169 -12.62 6.75 -1.58
CA ALA A 169 -12.57 5.29 -1.46
C ALA A 169 -12.12 4.90 -0.05
N ASP A 170 -12.83 3.97 0.58
CA ASP A 170 -12.35 3.35 1.81
C ASP A 170 -11.31 2.27 1.47
N LEU A 171 -10.20 2.26 2.19
CA LEU A 171 -9.16 1.24 2.08
C LEU A 171 -9.18 0.35 3.33
N MET A 172 -10.01 -0.68 3.31
CA MET A 172 -10.24 -1.60 4.43
C MET A 172 -9.93 -3.05 4.01
N PRO A 173 -8.65 -3.47 4.00
CA PRO A 173 -8.30 -4.84 3.64
C PRO A 173 -8.73 -5.84 4.70
N ASP A 174 -9.30 -6.97 4.28
CA ASP A 174 -9.23 -8.20 5.06
C ASP A 174 -7.90 -8.90 4.73
N ILE A 175 -7.02 -8.98 5.72
CA ILE A 175 -5.72 -9.68 5.62
C ILE A 175 -5.71 -11.03 6.33
N SER A 176 -6.86 -11.52 6.76
CA SER A 176 -6.99 -12.78 7.53
C SER A 176 -6.36 -13.96 6.82
N LYS A 177 -6.47 -14.01 5.49
CA LYS A 177 -5.88 -15.06 4.67
C LYS A 177 -4.36 -15.05 4.78
N LEU A 178 -3.72 -13.89 4.61
CA LEU A 178 -2.28 -13.72 4.74
C LEU A 178 -1.80 -14.15 6.13
N LEU A 179 -2.49 -13.69 7.18
CA LEU A 179 -2.17 -14.03 8.57
C LEU A 179 -2.34 -15.53 8.87
N ARG A 180 -3.30 -16.18 8.25
CA ARG A 180 -3.58 -17.61 8.47
C ARG A 180 -2.63 -18.52 7.69
N GLU A 181 -2.24 -18.12 6.49
CA GLU A 181 -1.48 -18.96 5.57
C GLU A 181 0.04 -18.72 5.61
N THR A 182 0.47 -17.71 6.39
CA THR A 182 1.89 -17.43 6.61
C THR A 182 2.17 -17.17 8.10
N SER A 183 3.44 -17.21 8.50
CA SER A 183 3.89 -16.78 9.83
C SER A 183 4.04 -15.25 9.93
N TRP A 184 3.85 -14.52 8.84
CA TRP A 184 4.00 -13.08 8.82
C TRP A 184 2.96 -12.36 9.68
N ARG A 185 3.41 -11.33 10.35
CA ARG A 185 2.58 -10.34 11.06
C ARG A 185 3.20 -8.98 10.85
N PRO A 186 2.42 -7.89 10.72
CA PRO A 186 2.98 -6.54 10.77
C PRO A 186 3.54 -6.31 12.17
N VAL A 187 4.77 -5.84 12.25
CA VAL A 187 5.48 -5.63 13.52
C VAL A 187 5.61 -4.14 13.87
N ARG A 188 5.52 -3.27 12.89
CA ARG A 188 5.58 -1.82 13.11
C ARG A 188 4.19 -1.22 13.29
N THR A 189 4.00 -0.47 14.37
CA THR A 189 2.87 0.46 14.49
C THR A 189 3.05 1.63 13.53
N PHE A 190 1.97 2.37 13.26
CA PHE A 190 2.06 3.56 12.40
C PHE A 190 3.04 4.59 12.98
N ALA A 191 3.00 4.84 14.30
CA ALA A 191 3.91 5.76 14.96
C ALA A 191 5.37 5.37 14.78
N GLU A 192 5.73 4.10 14.99
CA GLU A 192 7.10 3.60 14.81
C GLU A 192 7.58 3.80 13.37
N GLY A 193 6.76 3.46 12.38
CA GLY A 193 7.10 3.68 10.98
C GLY A 193 7.23 5.17 10.61
N ILE A 194 6.45 6.06 11.25
CA ILE A 194 6.60 7.50 11.08
C ILE A 194 7.92 7.99 11.71
N TYR A 195 8.33 7.48 12.88
CA TYR A 195 9.62 7.83 13.46
C TYR A 195 10.80 7.45 12.56
N GLU A 196 10.79 6.26 11.99
CA GLU A 196 11.80 5.82 11.02
C GLU A 196 11.81 6.72 9.77
N THR A 197 10.63 7.08 9.26
CA THR A 197 10.51 7.97 8.11
C THR A 197 11.01 9.38 8.41
N LEU A 198 10.69 9.92 9.60
CA LEU A 198 11.18 11.22 10.05
C LEU A 198 12.72 11.24 10.25
N HIS A 199 13.29 10.15 10.76
CA HIS A 199 14.73 10.00 10.90
C HIS A 199 15.41 10.08 9.53
N SER A 200 14.93 9.31 8.57
CA SER A 200 15.43 9.33 7.19
C SER A 200 15.31 10.72 6.53
N LEU A 201 14.20 11.43 6.74
CA LEU A 201 14.02 12.78 6.21
C LEU A 201 14.98 13.81 6.80
N ARG A 202 15.45 13.61 8.04
CA ARG A 202 16.44 14.49 8.68
C ARG A 202 17.85 14.21 8.20
N GLU A 203 18.16 12.97 7.84
CA GLU A 203 19.48 12.58 7.32
C GLU A 203 19.66 12.94 5.86
N ASP A 204 18.57 12.95 5.07
CA ASP A 204 18.58 13.37 3.66
C ASP A 204 17.49 14.43 3.38
N PRO A 205 17.68 15.66 3.86
CA PRO A 205 16.69 16.73 3.72
C PRO A 205 16.49 17.17 2.26
N ALA A 206 17.43 16.90 1.37
CA ALA A 206 17.35 17.29 -0.04
C ALA A 206 16.58 16.28 -0.90
N GLY A 207 16.27 15.08 -0.38
CA GLY A 207 15.65 13.97 -1.10
C GLY A 207 16.16 13.93 -2.53
N LYS A 208 17.25 13.22 -2.79
CA LYS A 208 17.88 13.21 -4.12
C LYS A 208 16.80 13.03 -5.18
N GLU A 209 16.66 14.04 -6.05
CA GLU A 209 16.14 13.87 -7.39
C GLU A 209 17.00 12.83 -8.09
N SER A 210 16.62 11.56 -7.98
CA SER A 210 17.23 10.49 -8.75
C SER A 210 16.26 9.31 -8.82
N LEU A 211 15.49 9.29 -9.88
CA LEU A 211 15.23 8.20 -10.82
C LEU A 211 14.02 8.55 -11.67
#